data_71b58c844bb4cfa6e7f9280826870120
#
_entry.id   71b58c844bb4cfa6e7f9280826870120
#
_cell.length_a   1.000
_cell.length_b   1.000
_cell.length_c   1.000
_cell.angle_alpha   90.00
_cell.angle_beta   90.00
_cell.angle_gamma   90.00
#
_symmetry.space_group_name_H-M   'P 1'
#
loop_
_entity.id
_entity.type
_entity.pdbx_description
1 polymer ?
#
loop_
_entity_poly.entity_id
_entity_poly.type
_entity_poly.pdbx_seq_one_letter_code
_entity_poly.pdbx_strand_id
1 'polypeptide(L)'
;LKKLEYRGYDSSGIATREEKLIICKKEGPIVNMESVLPKSDSTLAIAHTRWATHGEPSDVNAHPHSNSDNTIAIVHNGTIDNYLEIKENLESEGYKFKSNTDSEVLPALIDKYYSGNLVEALSKSLEDIQGIFTIAVIHEDHPDEIVAVRNETPLVIGIGNSENYLASDIYAILKYTQQIIYPLDNQIVRLTSKSIEVFDDNLDPIQYEVEEVEKYTEVAEKGGFEHFMLKEIFEQPKALQDSLTELLIDSPLERLGLDWKIGSISIVACGTSFHAGLVGKYVIEQLTAIPVSVSYSSEFRYAAPVQGVGGLLSSRPLVVLISQSGETADTLAAARTARQQGCHTIVICNVPGSRITREVDGVIITKSGQEIGVAATKTFLTQMQALYALGIHLGFTSGSIDYPQLKTWESEIRKLPSKITQVLNNSESIKALAAQFVNSKSVFFVGRNINYPLALEGALKLKEISYIHAEGFPAGELKHGPLALLSEDTPVVAIAVQDHTYSKLISNIEEMSARKTPVITIAQKGDELAKKVSDFCFELPEIDPVLSPFPVAVFMQLLSYYVAHELGTEIDKPRNLAKSVSVE
;
A
#
# COMPACT_ATOMS: atom_id res chain seq x y z
N LEU A 1 15.79 -10.96 4.34
CA LEU A 1 15.28 -10.93 2.97
C LEU A 1 13.89 -11.59 2.86
N LYS A 2 13.66 -12.79 3.39
CA LYS A 2 12.35 -13.48 3.33
C LYS A 2 11.16 -12.62 3.79
N LYS A 3 11.38 -11.73 4.77
CA LYS A 3 10.34 -10.80 5.24
C LYS A 3 10.05 -9.65 4.27
N LEU A 4 10.90 -9.44 3.27
CA LEU A 4 10.76 -8.40 2.25
C LEU A 4 10.27 -8.95 0.90
N GLU A 5 10.13 -10.26 0.76
CA GLU A 5 9.75 -10.90 -0.51
C GLU A 5 8.40 -10.42 -1.05
N TYR A 6 7.49 -9.98 -0.17
CA TYR A 6 6.19 -9.43 -0.56
C TYR A 6 6.31 -8.10 -1.36
N ARG A 7 7.47 -7.42 -1.32
CA ARG A 7 7.75 -6.19 -2.06
C ARG A 7 8.33 -6.41 -3.46
N GLY A 8 8.86 -7.63 -3.72
CA GLY A 8 9.38 -8.01 -5.02
C GLY A 8 9.78 -9.48 -5.02
N TYR A 9 9.45 -10.21 -6.05
CA TYR A 9 9.66 -11.66 -6.17
C TYR A 9 10.00 -12.12 -7.59
N ASP A 10 10.30 -11.17 -8.49
CA ASP A 10 10.68 -11.47 -9.88
C ASP A 10 12.10 -12.03 -9.99
N SER A 11 12.96 -11.63 -9.09
CA SER A 11 14.30 -12.20 -8.92
C SER A 11 14.85 -11.85 -7.53
N SER A 12 15.85 -12.62 -7.09
CA SER A 12 16.50 -12.41 -5.79
C SER A 12 17.99 -12.69 -5.85
N GLY A 13 18.75 -12.08 -4.94
CA GLY A 13 20.17 -12.38 -4.83
C GLY A 13 20.83 -11.76 -3.61
N ILE A 14 22.07 -12.18 -3.40
CA ILE A 14 22.92 -11.80 -2.27
C ILE A 14 24.37 -11.62 -2.75
N ALA A 15 25.04 -10.65 -2.20
CA ALA A 15 26.50 -10.56 -2.24
C ALA A 15 27.05 -10.66 -0.83
N THR A 16 28.04 -11.53 -0.63
CA THR A 16 28.77 -11.71 0.62
C THR A 16 30.24 -11.41 0.40
N ARG A 17 30.92 -10.94 1.45
CA ARG A 17 32.36 -10.67 1.41
C ARG A 17 33.08 -11.70 2.28
N GLU A 18 33.89 -12.55 1.66
CA GLU A 18 34.86 -13.46 2.29
C GLU A 18 36.27 -12.97 2.02
N GLU A 19 37.12 -13.72 1.32
CA GLU A 19 38.39 -13.18 0.77
C GLU A 19 38.08 -12.27 -0.44
N LYS A 20 37.05 -12.62 -1.21
CA LYS A 20 36.51 -11.88 -2.35
C LYS A 20 34.99 -11.74 -2.22
N LEU A 21 34.41 -10.91 -3.08
CA LEU A 21 32.97 -10.85 -3.19
C LEU A 21 32.42 -12.10 -3.87
N ILE A 22 31.44 -12.74 -3.24
CA ILE A 22 30.68 -13.87 -3.77
C ILE A 22 29.26 -13.37 -4.05
N ILE A 23 28.86 -13.41 -5.32
CA ILE A 23 27.54 -12.95 -5.75
C ILE A 23 26.73 -14.15 -6.20
N CYS A 24 25.57 -14.35 -5.59
CA CYS A 24 24.61 -15.38 -5.94
C CYS A 24 23.26 -14.74 -6.23
N LYS A 25 22.71 -14.96 -7.41
CA LYS A 25 21.44 -14.37 -7.82
C LYS A 25 20.66 -15.30 -8.75
N LYS A 26 19.31 -15.23 -8.67
CA LYS A 26 18.43 -16.12 -9.39
C LYS A 26 17.12 -15.44 -9.74
N GLU A 27 16.59 -15.74 -10.92
CA GLU A 27 15.24 -15.41 -11.32
C GLU A 27 14.21 -16.10 -10.42
N GLY A 28 13.10 -15.39 -10.12
CA GLY A 28 11.99 -15.87 -9.32
C GLY A 28 12.18 -15.66 -7.81
N PRO A 29 11.34 -16.31 -7.01
CA PRO A 29 11.29 -16.12 -5.56
C PRO A 29 12.58 -16.58 -4.86
N ILE A 30 12.75 -16.15 -3.61
CA ILE A 30 13.95 -16.41 -2.79
C ILE A 30 14.31 -17.90 -2.71
N VAL A 31 13.35 -18.79 -2.73
CA VAL A 31 13.58 -20.24 -2.68
C VAL A 31 14.46 -20.71 -3.86
N ASN A 32 14.36 -20.07 -5.02
CA ASN A 32 15.19 -20.39 -6.18
C ASN A 32 16.66 -20.02 -5.92
N MET A 33 16.90 -18.86 -5.34
CA MET A 33 18.24 -18.40 -4.96
C MET A 33 18.82 -19.25 -3.82
N GLU A 34 18.02 -19.62 -2.82
CA GLU A 34 18.47 -20.49 -1.71
C GLU A 34 18.99 -21.85 -2.20
N SER A 35 18.40 -22.40 -3.27
CA SER A 35 18.80 -23.69 -3.83
C SER A 35 20.23 -23.71 -4.40
N VAL A 36 20.77 -22.53 -4.74
CA VAL A 36 22.11 -22.34 -5.34
C VAL A 36 23.06 -21.53 -4.43
N LEU A 37 22.61 -21.18 -3.22
CA LEU A 37 23.40 -20.41 -2.27
C LEU A 37 24.60 -21.20 -1.76
N PRO A 38 25.84 -20.72 -1.93
CA PRO A 38 27.01 -21.36 -1.36
C PRO A 38 27.01 -21.25 0.18
N LYS A 39 27.65 -22.21 0.84
CA LYS A 39 27.95 -22.06 2.28
C LYS A 39 28.91 -20.89 2.44
N SER A 40 28.63 -19.99 3.34
CA SER A 40 29.45 -18.82 3.62
C SER A 40 29.53 -18.60 5.12
N ASP A 41 30.74 -18.27 5.60
CA ASP A 41 31.00 -17.83 6.97
C ASP A 41 31.15 -16.28 7.04
N SER A 42 30.74 -15.59 5.98
CA SER A 42 30.81 -14.11 5.89
C SER A 42 29.93 -13.45 6.94
N THR A 43 30.47 -12.42 7.57
CA THR A 43 29.76 -11.54 8.50
C THR A 43 29.24 -10.27 7.84
N LEU A 44 29.52 -10.09 6.54
CA LEU A 44 29.09 -8.94 5.74
C LEU A 44 28.32 -9.41 4.52
N ALA A 45 27.10 -8.90 4.35
CA ALA A 45 26.25 -9.22 3.21
C ALA A 45 25.30 -8.07 2.86
N ILE A 46 25.03 -7.93 1.55
CA ILE A 46 23.89 -7.17 1.02
C ILE A 46 23.02 -8.11 0.18
N ALA A 47 21.71 -7.94 0.25
CA ALA A 47 20.79 -8.83 -0.45
C ALA A 47 19.54 -8.07 -0.91
N HIS A 48 18.89 -8.56 -1.98
CA HIS A 48 17.77 -7.89 -2.62
C HIS A 48 16.74 -8.86 -3.14
N THR A 49 15.48 -8.44 -3.11
CA THR A 49 14.37 -9.03 -3.86
C THR A 49 13.85 -7.97 -4.82
N ARG A 50 13.81 -8.30 -6.10
CA ARG A 50 13.52 -7.35 -7.17
C ARG A 50 12.07 -7.46 -7.64
N TRP A 51 11.42 -6.32 -7.81
CA TRP A 51 10.26 -6.12 -8.66
C TRP A 51 10.75 -5.39 -9.92
N ALA A 52 10.58 -6.02 -11.08
CA ALA A 52 11.20 -5.56 -12.32
C ALA A 52 10.54 -4.27 -12.83
N THR A 53 11.33 -3.19 -12.94
CA THR A 53 10.96 -1.92 -13.57
C THR A 53 11.68 -1.75 -14.91
N HIS A 54 12.98 -2.01 -14.96
CA HIS A 54 13.82 -1.94 -16.16
C HIS A 54 14.48 -3.30 -16.45
N GLY A 55 14.27 -3.83 -17.65
CA GLY A 55 14.74 -5.17 -18.02
C GLY A 55 13.88 -6.30 -17.45
N GLU A 56 13.65 -7.34 -18.26
CA GLU A 56 12.85 -8.52 -17.88
C GLU A 56 13.45 -9.28 -16.70
N PRO A 57 12.65 -10.04 -15.93
CA PRO A 57 13.17 -10.96 -14.92
C PRO A 57 14.18 -11.93 -15.51
N SER A 58 15.37 -12.01 -14.95
CA SER A 58 16.44 -12.94 -15.33
C SER A 58 17.55 -12.97 -14.28
N ASP A 59 18.40 -14.00 -14.30
CA ASP A 59 19.56 -14.07 -13.41
C ASP A 59 20.53 -12.90 -13.63
N VAL A 60 20.65 -12.39 -14.87
CA VAL A 60 21.55 -11.26 -15.19
C VAL A 60 21.02 -9.94 -14.66
N ASN A 61 19.72 -9.72 -14.78
CA ASN A 61 19.04 -8.50 -14.35
C ASN A 61 18.73 -8.46 -12.84
N ALA A 62 18.94 -9.57 -12.12
CA ALA A 62 18.79 -9.62 -10.68
C ALA A 62 19.88 -8.82 -9.96
N HIS A 63 19.53 -8.24 -8.80
CA HIS A 63 20.52 -7.68 -7.87
C HIS A 63 21.15 -8.79 -7.01
N PRO A 64 22.37 -8.57 -6.47
CA PRO A 64 23.25 -7.40 -6.61
C PRO A 64 23.86 -7.24 -7.99
N HIS A 65 24.12 -5.98 -8.41
CA HIS A 65 24.98 -5.68 -9.56
C HIS A 65 26.41 -5.43 -9.11
N SER A 66 27.39 -5.71 -9.98
CA SER A 66 28.82 -5.52 -9.71
C SER A 66 29.51 -4.80 -10.84
N ASN A 67 30.67 -4.18 -10.54
CA ASN A 67 31.60 -3.72 -11.56
C ASN A 67 32.22 -4.90 -12.34
N SER A 68 32.98 -4.60 -13.40
CA SER A 68 33.54 -5.61 -14.31
C SER A 68 34.45 -6.63 -13.60
N ASP A 69 35.17 -6.20 -12.58
CA ASP A 69 36.16 -7.01 -11.84
C ASP A 69 35.57 -7.72 -10.62
N ASN A 70 34.27 -7.49 -10.31
CA ASN A 70 33.55 -7.98 -9.14
C ASN A 70 34.19 -7.56 -7.80
N THR A 71 34.80 -6.39 -7.75
CA THR A 71 35.36 -5.82 -6.51
C THR A 71 34.38 -4.95 -5.74
N ILE A 72 33.32 -4.46 -6.44
CA ILE A 72 32.22 -3.69 -5.89
C ILE A 72 30.91 -4.41 -6.16
N ALA A 73 30.04 -4.51 -5.16
CA ALA A 73 28.68 -4.99 -5.34
C ALA A 73 27.67 -4.00 -4.72
N ILE A 74 26.55 -3.78 -5.40
CA ILE A 74 25.48 -2.89 -4.95
C ILE A 74 24.10 -3.57 -4.97
N VAL A 75 23.22 -3.12 -4.09
CA VAL A 75 21.77 -3.29 -4.22
C VAL A 75 21.14 -1.91 -4.31
N HIS A 76 20.09 -1.81 -5.12
CA HIS A 76 19.43 -0.54 -5.45
C HIS A 76 17.90 -0.72 -5.45
N ASN A 77 17.20 0.21 -4.80
CA ASN A 77 15.77 0.43 -4.93
C ASN A 77 15.56 1.81 -5.58
N GLY A 78 14.66 1.91 -6.53
CA GLY A 78 14.34 3.16 -7.22
C GLY A 78 14.60 3.11 -8.71
N THR A 79 14.80 4.27 -9.32
CA THR A 79 15.13 4.44 -10.75
C THR A 79 16.21 5.49 -10.93
N ILE A 80 17.12 5.25 -11.88
CA ILE A 80 18.15 6.21 -12.30
C ILE A 80 17.71 6.79 -13.64
N ASP A 81 17.15 7.98 -13.62
CA ASP A 81 16.46 8.57 -14.78
C ASP A 81 17.41 8.84 -15.94
N ASN A 82 18.66 9.22 -15.67
CA ASN A 82 19.69 9.51 -16.67
C ASN A 82 20.66 8.33 -16.92
N TYR A 83 20.27 7.08 -16.60
CA TYR A 83 21.15 5.92 -16.70
C TYR A 83 21.72 5.68 -18.10
N LEU A 84 20.98 6.01 -19.17
CA LEU A 84 21.46 5.86 -20.54
C LEU A 84 22.66 6.79 -20.83
N GLU A 85 22.59 8.04 -20.40
CA GLU A 85 23.68 9.00 -20.53
C GLU A 85 24.93 8.55 -19.75
N ILE A 86 24.72 8.12 -18.49
CA ILE A 86 25.81 7.57 -17.64
C ILE A 86 26.44 6.36 -18.32
N LYS A 87 25.62 5.45 -18.86
CA LYS A 87 26.09 4.24 -19.54
C LYS A 87 26.93 4.56 -20.77
N GLU A 88 26.46 5.45 -21.64
CA GLU A 88 27.21 5.88 -22.83
C GLU A 88 28.56 6.50 -22.47
N ASN A 89 28.61 7.35 -21.45
CA ASN A 89 29.84 7.96 -20.97
C ASN A 89 30.83 6.90 -20.44
N LEU A 90 30.38 5.98 -19.59
CA LEU A 90 31.21 4.90 -19.06
C LEU A 90 31.66 3.91 -20.14
N GLU A 91 30.83 3.58 -21.12
CA GLU A 91 31.21 2.75 -22.29
C GLU A 91 32.33 3.42 -23.10
N SER A 92 32.29 4.74 -23.27
CA SER A 92 33.35 5.51 -23.93
C SER A 92 34.69 5.46 -23.18
N GLU A 93 34.65 5.26 -21.85
CA GLU A 93 35.80 5.08 -20.96
C GLU A 93 36.27 3.61 -20.88
N GLY A 94 35.55 2.67 -21.52
CA GLY A 94 35.91 1.26 -21.63
C GLY A 94 35.16 0.30 -20.68
N TYR A 95 34.23 0.79 -19.87
CA TYR A 95 33.35 -0.05 -19.04
C TYR A 95 32.43 -0.91 -19.90
N LYS A 96 32.04 -2.08 -19.38
CA LYS A 96 31.16 -3.03 -20.10
C LYS A 96 29.99 -3.42 -19.22
N PHE A 97 28.81 -3.44 -19.80
CA PHE A 97 27.56 -3.77 -19.14
C PHE A 97 26.98 -5.08 -19.68
N LYS A 98 26.34 -5.86 -18.82
CA LYS A 98 25.77 -7.18 -19.14
C LYS A 98 24.24 -7.18 -19.04
N SER A 99 23.69 -6.33 -18.16
CA SER A 99 22.26 -6.28 -17.90
C SER A 99 21.57 -5.17 -18.67
N ASN A 100 20.25 -5.24 -18.68
CA ASN A 100 19.38 -4.21 -19.25
C ASN A 100 18.75 -3.33 -18.15
N THR A 101 19.32 -3.33 -16.93
CA THR A 101 18.83 -2.52 -15.82
C THR A 101 19.51 -1.17 -15.78
N ASP A 102 18.83 -0.18 -15.26
CA ASP A 102 19.38 1.12 -14.89
C ASP A 102 20.43 1.01 -13.77
N SER A 103 20.28 0.04 -12.90
CA SER A 103 21.10 -0.14 -11.70
C SER A 103 22.54 -0.56 -11.97
N GLU A 104 22.85 -1.22 -13.08
CA GLU A 104 24.21 -1.70 -13.39
C GLU A 104 25.21 -0.58 -13.62
N VAL A 105 24.77 0.63 -13.95
CA VAL A 105 25.67 1.77 -14.10
C VAL A 105 26.30 2.19 -12.76
N LEU A 106 25.61 1.92 -11.63
CA LEU A 106 26.04 2.38 -10.30
C LEU A 106 27.38 1.79 -9.83
N PRO A 107 27.61 0.45 -9.85
CA PRO A 107 28.89 -0.09 -9.44
C PRO A 107 30.06 0.35 -10.35
N ALA A 108 29.80 0.58 -11.64
CA ALA A 108 30.81 1.10 -12.57
C ALA A 108 31.14 2.58 -12.29
N LEU A 109 30.13 3.38 -11.94
CA LEU A 109 30.31 4.78 -11.59
C LEU A 109 31.05 4.94 -10.25
N ILE A 110 30.71 4.11 -9.24
CA ILE A 110 31.43 4.08 -7.96
C ILE A 110 32.89 3.65 -8.17
N ASP A 111 33.15 2.65 -9.02
CA ASP A 111 34.49 2.20 -9.38
C ASP A 111 35.34 3.31 -10.01
N LYS A 112 34.75 4.08 -10.94
CA LYS A 112 35.39 5.24 -11.56
C LYS A 112 35.90 6.26 -10.56
N TYR A 113 35.15 6.50 -9.48
CA TYR A 113 35.49 7.47 -8.44
C TYR A 113 36.26 6.87 -7.24
N TYR A 114 36.40 5.54 -7.18
CA TYR A 114 37.06 4.88 -6.07
C TYR A 114 38.56 5.13 -6.02
N SER A 115 39.02 5.65 -4.90
CA SER A 115 40.46 5.92 -4.63
C SER A 115 40.89 5.44 -3.24
N GLY A 116 40.24 4.37 -2.73
CA GLY A 116 40.53 3.80 -1.42
C GLY A 116 39.54 4.20 -0.31
N ASN A 117 38.59 5.10 -0.60
CA ASN A 117 37.52 5.52 0.32
C ASN A 117 36.15 5.34 -0.34
N LEU A 118 35.36 4.40 0.19
CA LEU A 118 34.07 4.04 -0.41
C LEU A 118 32.98 5.12 -0.19
N VAL A 119 33.04 5.84 0.94
CA VAL A 119 32.15 6.97 1.25
C VAL A 119 32.34 8.11 0.24
N GLU A 120 33.59 8.48 -0.04
CA GLU A 120 33.92 9.51 -1.02
C GLU A 120 33.57 9.10 -2.45
N ALA A 121 33.80 7.83 -2.80
CA ALA A 121 33.42 7.30 -4.12
C ALA A 121 31.93 7.35 -4.36
N LEU A 122 31.13 6.92 -3.35
CA LEU A 122 29.68 6.99 -3.43
C LEU A 122 29.21 8.46 -3.51
N SER A 123 29.71 9.35 -2.67
CA SER A 123 29.37 10.77 -2.68
C SER A 123 29.57 11.42 -4.05
N LYS A 124 30.76 11.21 -4.66
CA LYS A 124 31.05 11.73 -6.00
C LYS A 124 30.12 11.14 -7.08
N SER A 125 29.74 9.88 -6.93
CA SER A 125 28.81 9.24 -7.86
C SER A 125 27.42 9.89 -7.82
N LEU A 126 27.00 10.42 -6.67
CA LEU A 126 25.70 11.08 -6.54
C LEU A 126 25.58 12.39 -7.34
N GLU A 127 26.72 13.04 -7.63
CA GLU A 127 26.74 14.27 -8.45
C GLU A 127 26.32 14.01 -9.91
N ASP A 128 26.53 12.78 -10.39
CA ASP A 128 26.19 12.37 -11.77
C ASP A 128 24.81 11.73 -11.88
N ILE A 129 24.15 11.37 -10.77
CA ILE A 129 22.91 10.60 -10.75
C ILE A 129 21.68 11.51 -10.64
N GLN A 130 20.70 11.26 -11.50
CA GLN A 130 19.36 11.86 -11.40
C GLN A 130 18.32 10.76 -11.21
N GLY A 131 17.37 10.97 -10.28
CA GLY A 131 16.32 10.00 -9.99
C GLY A 131 16.07 9.79 -8.51
N ILE A 132 15.30 8.76 -8.20
CA ILE A 132 14.96 8.35 -6.84
C ILE A 132 15.65 7.03 -6.53
N PHE A 133 16.37 6.94 -5.40
CA PHE A 133 17.18 5.76 -5.12
C PHE A 133 17.45 5.51 -3.63
N THR A 134 17.61 4.25 -3.29
CA THR A 134 18.38 3.78 -2.12
C THR A 134 19.44 2.83 -2.62
N ILE A 135 20.70 3.14 -2.35
CA ILE A 135 21.87 2.35 -2.74
C ILE A 135 22.53 1.84 -1.48
N ALA A 136 22.88 0.56 -1.45
CA ALA A 136 23.80 0.02 -0.47
C ALA A 136 24.93 -0.70 -1.22
N VAL A 137 26.18 -0.40 -0.84
CA VAL A 137 27.40 -0.85 -1.51
C VAL A 137 28.34 -1.52 -0.53
N ILE A 138 29.00 -2.59 -0.98
CA ILE A 138 30.14 -3.25 -0.35
C ILE A 138 31.30 -3.33 -1.33
N HIS A 139 32.51 -3.32 -0.79
CA HIS A 139 33.77 -3.39 -1.56
C HIS A 139 34.68 -4.50 -1.04
N GLU A 140 35.45 -5.14 -1.92
CA GLU A 140 36.37 -6.23 -1.59
C GLU A 140 37.41 -5.81 -0.55
N ASP A 141 37.94 -4.59 -0.66
CA ASP A 141 38.98 -4.04 0.25
C ASP A 141 38.41 -3.57 1.60
N HIS A 142 37.09 -3.52 1.78
CA HIS A 142 36.41 -3.07 3.00
C HIS A 142 35.62 -4.22 3.65
N PRO A 143 36.27 -5.15 4.37
CA PRO A 143 35.69 -6.43 4.79
C PRO A 143 34.57 -6.36 5.83
N ASP A 144 34.39 -5.24 6.51
CA ASP A 144 33.42 -5.04 7.59
C ASP A 144 32.60 -3.75 7.42
N GLU A 145 32.56 -3.20 6.20
CA GLU A 145 31.90 -1.93 5.91
C GLU A 145 30.80 -2.07 4.87
N ILE A 146 29.63 -1.51 5.17
CA ILE A 146 28.56 -1.21 4.20
C ILE A 146 28.42 0.30 4.16
N VAL A 147 28.40 0.88 2.96
CA VAL A 147 28.04 2.29 2.75
C VAL A 147 26.71 2.36 2.06
N ALA A 148 25.82 3.22 2.56
CA ALA A 148 24.47 3.35 1.99
C ALA A 148 24.06 4.81 1.92
N VAL A 149 23.20 5.12 0.97
CA VAL A 149 22.58 6.43 0.78
C VAL A 149 21.15 6.23 0.31
N ARG A 150 20.29 7.20 0.61
CA ARG A 150 18.95 7.25 0.06
C ARG A 150 18.65 8.63 -0.52
N ASN A 151 17.82 8.63 -1.56
CA ASN A 151 17.12 9.81 -2.06
C ASN A 151 15.70 9.38 -2.40
N GLU A 152 14.72 9.87 -1.64
CA GLU A 152 13.29 9.64 -1.83
C GLU A 152 12.77 8.18 -1.63
N THR A 153 13.61 7.17 -1.56
CA THR A 153 13.23 5.78 -1.28
C THR A 153 13.54 5.37 0.16
N PRO A 154 12.85 4.36 0.75
CA PRO A 154 13.02 4.01 2.16
C PRO A 154 14.41 3.42 2.48
N LEU A 155 15.02 3.88 3.58
CA LEU A 155 16.18 3.26 4.22
C LEU A 155 16.02 3.35 5.73
N VAL A 156 16.19 2.22 6.40
CA VAL A 156 16.12 2.09 7.86
C VAL A 156 17.40 1.42 8.34
N ILE A 157 18.02 1.98 9.38
CA ILE A 157 19.21 1.43 10.03
C ILE A 157 18.81 0.93 11.41
N GLY A 158 19.17 -0.30 11.73
CA GLY A 158 18.94 -0.90 13.05
C GLY A 158 20.23 -1.05 13.82
N ILE A 159 20.26 -0.61 15.08
CA ILE A 159 21.39 -0.77 16.00
C ILE A 159 21.22 -2.08 16.74
N GLY A 160 22.10 -3.03 16.49
CA GLY A 160 22.11 -4.33 17.18
C GLY A 160 23.20 -4.44 18.24
N ASN A 161 23.29 -5.64 18.84
CA ASN A 161 24.34 -5.95 19.81
C ASN A 161 25.50 -6.64 19.09
N SER A 162 26.58 -5.90 18.84
CA SER A 162 27.76 -6.33 18.05
C SER A 162 27.47 -6.64 16.57
N GLU A 163 26.40 -6.11 16.06
CA GLU A 163 26.02 -6.17 14.66
C GLU A 163 25.07 -5.00 14.34
N ASN A 164 25.04 -4.54 13.10
CA ASN A 164 24.15 -3.48 12.66
C ASN A 164 23.44 -3.92 11.39
N TYR A 165 22.26 -3.34 11.14
CA TYR A 165 21.38 -3.74 10.06
C TYR A 165 21.01 -2.54 9.20
N LEU A 166 20.76 -2.80 7.92
CA LEU A 166 20.06 -1.87 7.04
C LEU A 166 18.94 -2.61 6.30
N ALA A 167 17.85 -1.93 6.06
CA ALA A 167 16.73 -2.46 5.30
C ALA A 167 15.91 -1.35 4.65
N SER A 168 15.15 -1.68 3.62
CA SER A 168 14.15 -0.79 3.04
C SER A 168 12.82 -0.80 3.81
N ASP A 169 12.68 -1.64 4.84
CA ASP A 169 11.46 -1.74 5.65
C ASP A 169 11.81 -2.22 7.06
N ILE A 170 11.23 -1.53 8.05
CA ILE A 170 11.47 -1.79 9.48
C ILE A 170 11.10 -3.22 9.90
N TYR A 171 10.07 -3.83 9.30
CA TYR A 171 9.65 -5.20 9.62
C TYR A 171 10.73 -6.26 9.34
N ALA A 172 11.70 -5.95 8.48
CA ALA A 172 12.83 -6.84 8.23
C ALA A 172 13.74 -6.99 9.44
N ILE A 173 13.89 -5.93 10.26
CA ILE A 173 14.88 -5.82 11.32
C ILE A 173 14.31 -5.77 12.74
N LEU A 174 13.01 -5.49 12.93
CA LEU A 174 12.36 -5.39 14.26
C LEU A 174 12.51 -6.65 15.15
N LYS A 175 12.75 -7.82 14.55
CA LYS A 175 13.04 -9.05 15.31
C LYS A 175 14.37 -8.96 16.06
N TYR A 176 15.32 -8.19 15.53
CA TYR A 176 16.71 -8.14 16.00
C TYR A 176 16.99 -6.91 16.87
N THR A 177 16.34 -5.79 16.56
CA THR A 177 16.50 -4.53 17.32
C THR A 177 15.26 -3.66 17.27
N GLN A 178 15.09 -2.83 18.30
CA GLN A 178 14.05 -1.78 18.40
C GLN A 178 14.67 -0.37 18.26
N GLN A 179 15.99 -0.27 18.26
CA GLN A 179 16.72 0.99 18.12
C GLN A 179 16.95 1.29 16.64
N ILE A 180 16.27 2.29 16.14
CA ILE A 180 16.16 2.59 14.71
C ILE A 180 16.67 3.99 14.42
N ILE A 181 17.40 4.14 13.32
CA ILE A 181 17.80 5.41 12.73
C ILE A 181 17.14 5.52 11.35
N TYR A 182 16.57 6.68 11.05
CA TYR A 182 16.03 7.02 9.74
C TYR A 182 16.89 8.11 9.10
N PRO A 183 17.82 7.76 8.19
CA PRO A 183 18.62 8.75 7.49
C PRO A 183 17.72 9.67 6.64
N LEU A 184 18.08 10.94 6.54
CA LEU A 184 17.45 11.89 5.64
C LEU A 184 17.91 11.66 4.19
N ASP A 185 17.24 12.28 3.23
CA ASP A 185 17.65 12.20 1.82
C ASP A 185 19.07 12.78 1.66
N ASN A 186 19.88 12.11 0.84
CA ASN A 186 21.29 12.38 0.54
C ASN A 186 22.28 12.19 1.70
N GLN A 187 21.85 11.85 2.90
CA GLN A 187 22.79 11.47 3.96
C GLN A 187 23.44 10.12 3.64
N ILE A 188 24.76 10.08 3.66
CA ILE A 188 25.51 8.83 3.49
C ILE A 188 25.72 8.19 4.85
N VAL A 189 25.45 6.90 4.93
CA VAL A 189 25.62 6.11 6.16
C VAL A 189 26.70 5.07 5.96
N ARG A 190 27.70 5.04 6.84
CA ARG A 190 28.69 3.99 6.95
C ARG A 190 28.38 3.09 8.13
N LEU A 191 28.15 1.81 7.86
CA LEU A 191 27.89 0.79 8.87
C LEU A 191 29.04 -0.17 8.98
N THR A 192 29.46 -0.44 10.21
CA THR A 192 30.31 -1.59 10.58
C THR A 192 29.57 -2.42 11.62
N SER A 193 30.13 -3.58 12.01
CA SER A 193 29.56 -4.35 13.14
C SER A 193 29.61 -3.60 14.48
N LYS A 194 30.38 -2.52 14.60
CA LYS A 194 30.67 -1.80 15.86
C LYS A 194 30.23 -0.35 15.85
N SER A 195 30.07 0.27 14.69
CA SER A 195 29.79 1.71 14.56
C SER A 195 28.82 2.01 13.43
N ILE A 196 28.11 3.11 13.59
CA ILE A 196 27.32 3.75 12.57
C ILE A 196 27.78 5.21 12.51
N GLU A 197 28.09 5.68 11.33
CA GLU A 197 28.43 7.08 11.07
C GLU A 197 27.52 7.60 9.97
N VAL A 198 27.00 8.78 10.17
CA VAL A 198 26.14 9.47 9.20
C VAL A 198 26.84 10.74 8.77
N PHE A 199 26.89 10.98 7.47
CA PHE A 199 27.58 12.11 6.86
C PHE A 199 26.56 13.00 6.12
N ASP A 200 26.79 14.30 6.16
CA ASP A 200 26.06 15.26 5.35
C ASP A 200 26.64 15.36 3.91
N ASP A 201 26.09 16.26 3.10
CA ASP A 201 26.49 16.49 1.71
C ASP A 201 27.96 16.94 1.57
N ASN A 202 28.60 17.45 2.62
CA ASN A 202 30.00 17.84 2.65
C ASN A 202 30.93 16.73 3.18
N LEU A 203 30.38 15.56 3.48
CA LEU A 203 31.06 14.44 4.15
C LEU A 203 31.51 14.76 5.58
N ASP A 204 30.88 15.76 6.22
CA ASP A 204 31.11 16.00 7.64
C ASP A 204 30.25 15.03 8.47
N PRO A 205 30.81 14.36 9.49
CA PRO A 205 30.06 13.49 10.36
C PRO A 205 29.01 14.28 11.16
N ILE A 206 27.76 13.83 11.12
CA ILE A 206 26.65 14.46 11.84
C ILE A 206 26.10 13.56 12.94
N GLN A 207 25.44 14.18 13.92
CA GLN A 207 24.67 13.43 14.91
C GLN A 207 23.34 12.96 14.32
N TYR A 208 22.90 11.78 14.73
CA TYR A 208 21.64 11.19 14.33
C TYR A 208 20.76 10.90 15.56
N GLU A 209 19.47 10.92 15.36
CA GLU A 209 18.49 10.53 16.37
C GLU A 209 18.22 9.03 16.30
N VAL A 210 18.09 8.41 17.48
CA VAL A 210 17.72 7.00 17.61
C VAL A 210 16.29 6.94 18.13
N GLU A 211 15.41 6.36 17.35
CA GLU A 211 14.02 6.11 17.76
C GLU A 211 13.90 4.70 18.35
N GLU A 212 13.20 4.59 19.48
CA GLU A 212 12.83 3.30 20.06
C GLU A 212 11.44 2.92 19.59
N VAL A 213 11.35 1.88 18.77
CA VAL A 213 10.08 1.42 18.18
C VAL A 213 9.53 0.26 18.99
N GLU A 214 8.25 0.30 19.33
CA GLU A 214 7.58 -0.78 20.04
C GLU A 214 7.75 -2.14 19.34
N LYS A 215 8.00 -3.17 20.13
CA LYS A 215 8.22 -4.52 19.62
C LYS A 215 6.95 -5.07 18.98
N TYR A 216 6.89 -5.05 17.66
CA TYR A 216 5.86 -5.77 16.92
C TYR A 216 6.15 -7.28 17.01
N THR A 217 5.37 -8.00 17.82
CA THR A 217 5.59 -9.42 18.12
C THR A 217 4.88 -10.37 17.15
N GLU A 218 4.12 -9.88 16.18
CA GLU A 218 3.42 -10.74 15.24
C GLU A 218 4.35 -11.13 14.08
N VAL A 219 4.95 -12.31 14.18
CA VAL A 219 5.46 -13.01 13.01
C VAL A 219 4.25 -13.36 12.15
N ALA A 220 4.20 -12.86 10.92
CA ALA A 220 3.13 -13.17 9.99
C ALA A 220 3.25 -14.65 9.55
N GLU A 221 2.61 -15.53 10.29
CA GLU A 221 2.40 -16.92 9.95
C GLU A 221 1.00 -17.09 9.37
N LYS A 222 0.82 -18.01 8.43
CA LYS A 222 -0.52 -18.28 7.85
C LYS A 222 -1.54 -18.81 8.87
N GLY A 223 -1.10 -19.28 10.02
CA GLY A 223 -1.96 -19.69 11.15
C GLY A 223 -3.00 -20.77 10.80
N GLY A 224 -2.66 -21.68 9.87
CA GLY A 224 -3.55 -22.75 9.39
C GLY A 224 -4.40 -22.37 8.18
N PHE A 225 -4.36 -21.13 7.73
CA PHE A 225 -4.98 -20.72 6.47
C PHE A 225 -4.10 -21.09 5.26
N GLU A 226 -4.74 -21.35 4.13
CA GLU A 226 -4.03 -21.66 2.90
C GLU A 226 -3.26 -20.46 2.35
N HIS A 227 -3.89 -19.26 2.40
CA HIS A 227 -3.34 -18.00 1.91
C HIS A 227 -3.35 -16.90 2.99
N PHE A 228 -2.41 -15.96 2.91
CA PHE A 228 -2.40 -14.78 3.77
C PHE A 228 -3.66 -13.93 3.58
N MET A 229 -4.10 -13.72 2.34
CA MET A 229 -5.31 -12.96 2.06
C MET A 229 -6.52 -13.53 2.81
N LEU A 230 -6.73 -14.85 2.81
CA LEU A 230 -7.84 -15.46 3.55
C LEU A 230 -7.72 -15.22 5.05
N LYS A 231 -6.52 -15.44 5.60
CA LYS A 231 -6.24 -15.13 7.02
C LYS A 231 -6.60 -13.68 7.34
N GLU A 232 -6.13 -12.74 6.53
CA GLU A 232 -6.33 -11.30 6.72
C GLU A 232 -7.81 -10.89 6.61
N ILE A 233 -8.59 -11.57 5.75
CA ILE A 233 -10.05 -11.42 5.70
C ILE A 233 -10.69 -11.88 7.02
N PHE A 234 -10.24 -13.00 7.59
CA PHE A 234 -10.76 -13.52 8.87
C PHE A 234 -10.25 -12.74 10.09
N GLU A 235 -9.17 -11.99 9.98
CA GLU A 235 -8.64 -11.10 11.02
C GLU A 235 -9.40 -9.76 11.12
N GLN A 236 -10.25 -9.41 10.15
CA GLN A 236 -10.93 -8.12 10.09
C GLN A 236 -11.74 -7.75 11.35
N PRO A 237 -12.46 -8.66 12.02
CA PRO A 237 -13.13 -8.32 13.28
C PRO A 237 -12.16 -7.82 14.34
N LYS A 238 -11.00 -8.49 14.48
CA LYS A 238 -9.95 -8.09 15.42
C LYS A 238 -9.31 -6.77 15.01
N ALA A 239 -8.97 -6.62 13.73
CA ALA A 239 -8.37 -5.38 13.21
C ALA A 239 -9.26 -4.16 13.44
N LEU A 240 -10.58 -4.29 13.24
CA LEU A 240 -11.54 -3.22 13.54
C LEU A 240 -11.61 -2.91 15.05
N GLN A 241 -11.52 -3.92 15.90
CA GLN A 241 -11.52 -3.72 17.36
C GLN A 241 -10.25 -3.00 17.83
N ASP A 242 -9.08 -3.43 17.34
CA ASP A 242 -7.78 -2.85 17.69
C ASP A 242 -7.69 -1.39 17.20
N SER A 243 -8.11 -1.13 15.96
CA SER A 243 -8.18 0.21 15.37
C SER A 243 -9.14 1.13 16.14
N LEU A 244 -10.29 0.63 16.55
CA LEU A 244 -11.27 1.40 17.31
C LEU A 244 -10.74 1.84 18.67
N THR A 245 -9.97 0.98 19.34
CA THR A 245 -9.34 1.30 20.62
C THR A 245 -8.41 2.50 20.46
N GLU A 246 -7.56 2.52 19.42
CA GLU A 246 -6.70 3.64 19.12
C GLU A 246 -7.49 4.92 18.84
N LEU A 247 -8.52 4.82 18.00
CA LEU A 247 -9.28 5.99 17.53
C LEU A 247 -10.15 6.66 18.61
N LEU A 248 -10.72 5.89 19.54
CA LEU A 248 -11.67 6.41 20.53
C LEU A 248 -11.09 6.56 21.94
N ILE A 249 -10.10 5.75 22.33
CA ILE A 249 -9.57 5.76 23.69
C ILE A 249 -8.33 6.64 23.78
N ASP A 250 -7.39 6.48 22.87
CA ASP A 250 -6.15 7.25 22.86
C ASP A 250 -6.28 8.61 22.14
N SER A 251 -7.45 8.85 21.54
CA SER A 251 -7.88 10.11 20.88
C SER A 251 -6.79 10.81 20.07
N PRO A 252 -6.21 10.15 19.02
CA PRO A 252 -5.27 10.83 18.14
C PRO A 252 -5.93 12.01 17.41
N LEU A 253 -7.27 11.97 17.25
CA LEU A 253 -8.04 13.00 16.56
C LEU A 253 -7.95 14.38 17.24
N GLU A 254 -7.83 14.43 18.57
CA GLU A 254 -7.61 15.68 19.31
C GLU A 254 -6.20 16.26 19.07
N ARG A 255 -5.23 15.40 18.71
CA ARG A 255 -3.84 15.79 18.46
C ARG A 255 -3.58 16.22 17.01
N LEU A 256 -4.58 16.09 16.13
CA LEU A 256 -4.42 16.46 14.72
C LEU A 256 -4.31 17.97 14.48
N GLY A 257 -4.45 18.80 15.54
CA GLY A 257 -4.39 20.26 15.43
C GLY A 257 -5.51 20.83 14.55
N LEU A 258 -6.72 20.26 14.59
CA LEU A 258 -7.87 20.67 13.78
C LEU A 258 -8.75 21.68 14.54
N ASP A 259 -8.13 22.74 15.10
CA ASP A 259 -8.77 23.75 15.93
C ASP A 259 -9.27 24.98 15.15
N TRP A 260 -9.22 24.93 13.82
CA TRP A 260 -9.67 26.01 12.94
C TRP A 260 -10.89 25.59 12.10
N LYS A 261 -11.53 26.57 11.49
CA LYS A 261 -12.66 26.31 10.57
C LYS A 261 -12.16 25.69 9.26
N ILE A 262 -12.46 24.41 9.06
CA ILE A 262 -12.18 23.70 7.81
C ILE A 262 -13.21 24.13 6.75
N GLY A 263 -12.74 24.66 5.62
CA GLY A 263 -13.60 25.09 4.51
C GLY A 263 -13.86 24.01 3.46
N SER A 264 -12.89 23.12 3.27
CA SER A 264 -12.95 21.98 2.34
C SER A 264 -11.99 20.88 2.76
N ILE A 265 -12.29 19.65 2.35
CA ILE A 265 -11.43 18.49 2.58
C ILE A 265 -11.09 17.88 1.21
N SER A 266 -9.81 17.58 1.00
CA SER A 266 -9.35 16.79 -0.15
C SER A 266 -8.77 15.48 0.35
N ILE A 267 -9.36 14.35 -0.03
CA ILE A 267 -8.83 13.01 0.26
C ILE A 267 -7.99 12.56 -0.93
N VAL A 268 -6.75 12.12 -0.66
CA VAL A 268 -5.78 11.78 -1.71
C VAL A 268 -5.19 10.40 -1.44
N ALA A 269 -5.32 9.47 -2.39
CA ALA A 269 -4.89 8.10 -2.22
C ALA A 269 -4.73 7.34 -3.55
N CYS A 270 -4.21 6.11 -3.49
CA CYS A 270 -4.10 5.17 -4.61
C CYS A 270 -4.95 3.92 -4.37
N GLY A 271 -5.42 3.29 -5.45
CA GLY A 271 -6.03 1.94 -5.44
C GLY A 271 -7.15 1.77 -4.41
N THR A 272 -7.08 0.73 -3.61
CA THR A 272 -8.05 0.41 -2.54
C THR A 272 -8.21 1.56 -1.54
N SER A 273 -7.12 2.28 -1.20
CA SER A 273 -7.18 3.44 -0.31
C SER A 273 -7.97 4.61 -0.94
N PHE A 274 -7.92 4.77 -2.27
CA PHE A 274 -8.77 5.74 -2.97
C PHE A 274 -10.26 5.37 -2.84
N HIS A 275 -10.62 4.08 -2.94
CA HIS A 275 -11.99 3.63 -2.73
C HIS A 275 -12.45 3.84 -1.28
N ALA A 276 -11.57 3.65 -0.29
CA ALA A 276 -11.87 4.03 1.10
C ALA A 276 -12.14 5.54 1.22
N GLY A 277 -11.33 6.36 0.54
CA GLY A 277 -11.53 7.80 0.45
C GLY A 277 -12.87 8.21 -0.14
N LEU A 278 -13.32 7.50 -1.19
CA LEU A 278 -14.65 7.72 -1.78
C LEU A 278 -15.79 7.39 -0.79
N VAL A 279 -15.67 6.32 0.00
CA VAL A 279 -16.64 6.05 1.09
C VAL A 279 -16.58 7.17 2.12
N GLY A 280 -15.39 7.56 2.55
CA GLY A 280 -15.16 8.64 3.50
C GLY A 280 -15.77 9.97 3.07
N LYS A 281 -15.73 10.29 1.77
CA LYS A 281 -16.39 11.47 1.21
C LYS A 281 -17.87 11.50 1.57
N TYR A 282 -18.62 10.44 1.26
CA TYR A 282 -20.07 10.39 1.53
C TYR A 282 -20.37 10.57 3.02
N VAL A 283 -19.59 9.92 3.88
CA VAL A 283 -19.78 9.96 5.33
C VAL A 283 -19.46 11.35 5.90
N ILE A 284 -18.30 11.91 5.54
CA ILE A 284 -17.87 13.22 6.06
C ILE A 284 -18.83 14.32 5.58
N GLU A 285 -19.21 14.33 4.31
CA GLU A 285 -20.19 15.32 3.79
C GLU A 285 -21.54 15.23 4.50
N GLN A 286 -22.02 14.00 4.79
CA GLN A 286 -23.28 13.78 5.51
C GLN A 286 -23.20 14.26 6.97
N LEU A 287 -22.07 14.07 7.65
CA LEU A 287 -21.92 14.39 9.06
C LEU A 287 -21.55 15.85 9.33
N THR A 288 -20.91 16.52 8.37
CA THR A 288 -20.30 17.85 8.59
C THR A 288 -20.82 18.92 7.66
N ALA A 289 -21.45 18.56 6.54
CA ALA A 289 -21.74 19.44 5.41
C ALA A 289 -20.51 20.14 4.80
N ILE A 290 -19.28 19.71 5.15
CA ILE A 290 -18.05 20.22 4.55
C ILE A 290 -17.87 19.53 3.19
N PRO A 291 -17.64 20.28 2.09
CA PRO A 291 -17.41 19.66 0.78
C PRO A 291 -16.13 18.85 0.76
N VAL A 292 -16.21 17.63 0.23
CA VAL A 292 -15.08 16.70 0.14
C VAL A 292 -14.81 16.32 -1.33
N SER A 293 -13.58 16.52 -1.76
CA SER A 293 -13.06 15.98 -3.03
C SER A 293 -12.20 14.74 -2.78
N VAL A 294 -12.15 13.83 -3.76
CA VAL A 294 -11.27 12.67 -3.70
C VAL A 294 -10.48 12.59 -5.00
N SER A 295 -9.17 12.45 -4.91
CA SER A 295 -8.27 12.43 -6.06
C SER A 295 -7.29 11.26 -5.98
N TYR A 296 -6.89 10.72 -7.13
CA TYR A 296 -5.74 9.83 -7.17
C TYR A 296 -4.46 10.59 -6.81
N SER A 297 -3.56 9.96 -6.06
CA SER A 297 -2.31 10.57 -5.65
C SER A 297 -1.44 10.95 -6.85
N SER A 298 -1.38 10.11 -7.88
CA SER A 298 -0.65 10.36 -9.14
C SER A 298 -1.12 11.63 -9.87
N GLU A 299 -2.40 11.96 -9.78
CA GLU A 299 -3.01 13.09 -10.49
C GLU A 299 -3.03 14.38 -9.67
N PHE A 300 -3.02 14.26 -8.34
CA PHE A 300 -3.20 15.39 -7.42
C PHE A 300 -2.17 16.50 -7.63
N ARG A 301 -0.91 16.16 -7.88
CA ARG A 301 0.17 17.14 -8.07
C ARG A 301 0.07 17.93 -9.37
N TYR A 302 -0.66 17.42 -10.37
CA TYR A 302 -0.89 18.08 -11.66
C TYR A 302 -2.22 18.84 -11.72
N ALA A 303 -3.06 18.67 -10.70
CA ALA A 303 -4.34 19.37 -10.59
C ALA A 303 -4.16 20.83 -10.20
N ALA A 304 -5.20 21.64 -10.40
CA ALA A 304 -5.22 23.01 -9.90
C ALA A 304 -5.04 23.03 -8.36
N PRO A 305 -4.34 24.04 -7.81
CA PRO A 305 -4.12 24.16 -6.38
C PRO A 305 -5.42 24.03 -5.59
N VAL A 306 -5.35 23.36 -4.45
CA VAL A 306 -6.50 23.20 -3.54
C VAL A 306 -6.89 24.58 -3.02
N GLN A 307 -8.05 25.07 -3.43
CA GLN A 307 -8.54 26.38 -3.01
C GLN A 307 -9.51 26.22 -1.83
N GLY A 308 -9.35 27.08 -0.84
CA GLY A 308 -10.38 27.26 0.19
C GLY A 308 -11.68 27.79 -0.44
N VAL A 309 -12.81 27.20 -0.11
CA VAL A 309 -14.11 27.63 -0.64
C VAL A 309 -14.43 29.03 -0.14
N GLY A 310 -14.65 29.96 -1.07
CA GLY A 310 -15.32 31.23 -0.80
C GLY A 310 -14.48 32.44 -0.42
N GLY A 311 -13.17 32.47 -0.70
CA GLY A 311 -12.38 33.69 -0.54
C GLY A 311 -12.30 34.25 0.91
N LEU A 312 -12.76 33.50 1.89
CA LEU A 312 -12.64 33.81 3.30
C LEU A 312 -11.20 33.51 3.71
N LEU A 313 -10.43 34.55 3.98
CA LEU A 313 -9.04 34.55 4.47
C LEU A 313 -8.82 33.73 5.77
N SER A 314 -9.85 33.05 6.29
CA SER A 314 -9.84 32.36 7.58
C SER A 314 -10.02 30.84 7.51
N SER A 315 -10.22 30.22 6.33
CA SER A 315 -10.36 28.77 6.21
C SER A 315 -9.18 28.15 5.48
N ARG A 316 -8.42 27.31 6.18
CA ARG A 316 -7.31 26.53 5.62
C ARG A 316 -7.87 25.20 5.06
N PRO A 317 -7.51 24.75 3.84
CA PRO A 317 -7.91 23.45 3.34
C PRO A 317 -7.26 22.32 4.16
N LEU A 318 -8.02 21.24 4.37
CA LEU A 318 -7.49 19.99 4.94
C LEU A 318 -7.26 18.98 3.83
N VAL A 319 -6.05 18.43 3.76
CA VAL A 319 -5.72 17.30 2.88
C VAL A 319 -5.52 16.04 3.71
N VAL A 320 -6.33 15.03 3.45
CA VAL A 320 -6.29 13.72 4.11
C VAL A 320 -5.66 12.73 3.14
N LEU A 321 -4.43 12.32 3.44
CA LEU A 321 -3.73 11.30 2.67
C LEU A 321 -4.03 9.91 3.24
N ILE A 322 -4.14 8.89 2.39
CA ILE A 322 -4.36 7.52 2.84
C ILE A 322 -3.33 6.60 2.18
N SER A 323 -2.54 5.91 3.00
CA SER A 323 -1.56 4.93 2.53
C SER A 323 -1.38 3.81 3.54
N GLN A 324 -1.58 2.56 3.13
CA GLN A 324 -1.37 1.41 4.02
C GLN A 324 0.08 1.34 4.49
N SER A 325 1.04 1.40 3.58
CA SER A 325 2.47 1.28 3.87
C SER A 325 3.11 2.58 4.37
N GLY A 326 2.55 3.73 3.97
CA GLY A 326 3.15 5.04 4.17
C GLY A 326 4.39 5.31 3.31
N GLU A 327 4.65 4.43 2.32
CA GLU A 327 5.84 4.48 1.44
C GLU A 327 5.46 4.61 -0.05
N THR A 328 4.18 4.84 -0.36
CA THR A 328 3.70 4.99 -1.74
C THR A 328 4.22 6.29 -2.33
N ALA A 329 5.03 6.20 -3.41
CA ALA A 329 5.72 7.34 -4.00
C ALA A 329 4.78 8.48 -4.39
N ASP A 330 3.73 8.19 -5.15
CA ASP A 330 2.73 9.19 -5.54
C ASP A 330 2.05 9.88 -4.34
N THR A 331 1.78 9.12 -3.25
CA THR A 331 1.11 9.69 -2.06
C THR A 331 2.05 10.60 -1.28
N LEU A 332 3.34 10.27 -1.22
CA LEU A 332 4.39 11.12 -0.67
C LEU A 332 4.55 12.41 -1.48
N ALA A 333 4.60 12.31 -2.81
CA ALA A 333 4.67 13.48 -3.68
C ALA A 333 3.44 14.38 -3.52
N ALA A 334 2.25 13.80 -3.41
CA ALA A 334 1.01 14.54 -3.13
C ALA A 334 1.05 15.25 -1.77
N ALA A 335 1.60 14.62 -0.72
CA ALA A 335 1.77 15.23 0.60
C ALA A 335 2.63 16.50 0.52
N ARG A 336 3.78 16.42 -0.16
CA ARG A 336 4.68 17.56 -0.36
C ARG A 336 4.01 18.69 -1.14
N THR A 337 3.32 18.34 -2.23
CA THR A 337 2.56 19.32 -3.03
C THR A 337 1.51 20.03 -2.18
N ALA A 338 0.74 19.32 -1.37
CA ALA A 338 -0.26 19.89 -0.48
C ALA A 338 0.35 20.86 0.54
N ARG A 339 1.49 20.48 1.14
CA ARG A 339 2.21 21.35 2.09
C ARG A 339 2.78 22.60 1.43
N GLN A 340 3.35 22.48 0.23
CA GLN A 340 3.82 23.64 -0.55
C GLN A 340 2.70 24.60 -0.88
N GLN A 341 1.47 24.10 -1.06
CA GLN A 341 0.26 24.91 -1.26
C GLN A 341 -0.29 25.51 0.06
N GLY A 342 0.34 25.27 1.20
CA GLY A 342 -0.08 25.78 2.50
C GLY A 342 -1.28 25.04 3.12
N CYS A 343 -1.64 23.87 2.61
CA CYS A 343 -2.69 23.03 3.19
C CYS A 343 -2.24 22.45 4.54
N HIS A 344 -3.21 22.16 5.42
CA HIS A 344 -2.95 21.28 6.55
C HIS A 344 -3.07 19.83 6.09
N THR A 345 -2.09 19.01 6.42
CA THR A 345 -1.98 17.65 5.94
C THR A 345 -2.08 16.64 7.08
N ILE A 346 -2.95 15.65 6.92
CA ILE A 346 -2.99 14.50 7.82
C ILE A 346 -2.90 13.21 7.01
N VAL A 347 -2.39 12.14 7.63
CA VAL A 347 -2.33 10.82 7.01
C VAL A 347 -3.06 9.77 7.83
N ILE A 348 -3.80 8.91 7.14
CA ILE A 348 -4.30 7.63 7.67
C ILE A 348 -3.36 6.55 7.17
N CYS A 349 -2.59 5.92 8.09
CA CYS A 349 -1.54 4.97 7.77
C CYS A 349 -1.57 3.76 8.70
N ASN A 350 -1.09 2.60 8.24
CA ASN A 350 -1.02 1.40 9.09
C ASN A 350 0.37 1.16 9.69
N VAL A 351 1.43 1.75 9.11
CA VAL A 351 2.81 1.52 9.53
C VAL A 351 3.31 2.74 10.29
N PRO A 352 3.48 2.64 11.63
CA PRO A 352 4.08 3.69 12.43
C PRO A 352 5.53 3.98 11.98
N GLY A 353 5.94 5.26 12.02
CA GLY A 353 7.30 5.66 11.63
C GLY A 353 7.61 5.53 10.14
N SER A 354 6.61 5.21 9.30
CA SER A 354 6.79 5.26 7.85
C SER A 354 7.05 6.68 7.36
N ARG A 355 7.58 6.81 6.16
CA ARG A 355 8.04 8.10 5.64
C ARG A 355 6.95 9.17 5.65
N ILE A 356 5.74 8.84 5.18
CA ILE A 356 4.66 9.81 5.11
C ILE A 356 4.27 10.36 6.50
N THR A 357 4.41 9.55 7.56
CA THR A 357 4.06 9.97 8.92
C THR A 357 4.98 11.06 9.47
N ARG A 358 6.14 11.26 8.87
CA ARG A 358 7.11 12.32 9.19
C ARG A 358 7.01 13.54 8.29
N GLU A 359 6.27 13.42 7.18
CA GLU A 359 6.13 14.48 6.17
C GLU A 359 4.79 15.25 6.28
N VAL A 360 3.93 14.93 7.25
CA VAL A 360 2.59 15.53 7.44
C VAL A 360 2.42 16.18 8.81
N ASP A 361 1.38 17.01 8.96
CA ASP A 361 1.12 17.74 10.21
C ASP A 361 0.42 16.86 11.26
N GLY A 362 -0.33 15.81 10.84
CA GLY A 362 -1.05 14.92 11.75
C GLY A 362 -1.10 13.48 11.24
N VAL A 363 -1.15 12.51 12.16
CA VAL A 363 -1.10 11.08 11.84
C VAL A 363 -2.20 10.32 12.56
N ILE A 364 -2.89 9.47 11.82
CA ILE A 364 -3.85 8.47 12.33
C ILE A 364 -3.31 7.08 11.98
N ILE A 365 -2.94 6.29 12.99
CA ILE A 365 -2.49 4.90 12.80
C ILE A 365 -3.68 3.96 12.93
N THR A 366 -3.87 3.07 11.93
CA THR A 366 -5.03 2.17 11.89
C THR A 366 -4.86 0.89 12.70
N LYS A 367 -3.65 0.54 13.13
CA LYS A 367 -3.34 -0.67 13.94
C LYS A 367 -3.96 -1.97 13.39
N SER A 368 -4.04 -2.13 12.08
CA SER A 368 -4.59 -3.34 11.44
C SER A 368 -3.70 -4.58 11.60
N GLY A 369 -2.51 -4.43 12.19
CA GLY A 369 -1.46 -5.44 12.13
C GLY A 369 -0.82 -5.54 10.74
N GLN A 370 0.14 -6.45 10.58
CA GLN A 370 0.82 -6.64 9.30
C GLN A 370 -0.13 -7.26 8.25
N GLU A 371 -0.14 -6.71 7.05
CA GLU A 371 -0.89 -7.21 5.89
C GLU A 371 0.11 -7.60 4.80
N ILE A 372 0.14 -8.90 4.44
CA ILE A 372 1.12 -9.53 3.54
C ILE A 372 0.56 -9.70 2.13
N GLY A 373 -0.71 -10.16 2.03
CA GLY A 373 -1.37 -10.32 0.74
C GLY A 373 -1.32 -9.02 -0.06
N VAL A 374 -0.96 -9.10 -1.34
CA VAL A 374 -0.83 -7.92 -2.21
C VAL A 374 -2.17 -7.19 -2.31
N ALA A 375 -3.26 -7.90 -2.55
CA ALA A 375 -4.61 -7.34 -2.54
C ALA A 375 -5.01 -6.93 -1.10
N ALA A 376 -5.26 -5.66 -0.88
CA ALA A 376 -5.61 -5.11 0.43
C ALA A 376 -6.99 -5.63 0.91
N THR A 377 -7.08 -5.96 2.20
CA THR A 377 -8.29 -6.48 2.84
C THR A 377 -8.60 -5.77 4.15
N LYS A 378 -7.94 -6.16 5.25
CA LYS A 378 -8.21 -5.60 6.59
C LYS A 378 -7.84 -4.11 6.70
N THR A 379 -6.82 -3.67 5.98
CA THR A 379 -6.43 -2.26 5.96
C THR A 379 -7.49 -1.38 5.28
N PHE A 380 -8.23 -1.88 4.30
CA PHE A 380 -9.36 -1.18 3.70
C PHE A 380 -10.45 -0.87 4.73
N LEU A 381 -10.85 -1.88 5.53
CA LEU A 381 -11.87 -1.67 6.55
C LEU A 381 -11.43 -0.69 7.64
N THR A 382 -10.19 -0.78 8.08
CA THR A 382 -9.68 0.13 9.13
C THR A 382 -9.43 1.54 8.60
N GLN A 383 -9.10 1.72 7.31
CA GLN A 383 -9.07 3.03 6.66
C GLN A 383 -10.47 3.66 6.61
N MET A 384 -11.49 2.89 6.20
CA MET A 384 -12.88 3.37 6.28
C MET A 384 -13.24 3.75 7.71
N GLN A 385 -12.95 2.90 8.70
CA GLN A 385 -13.23 3.19 10.12
C GLN A 385 -12.58 4.48 10.60
N ALA A 386 -11.32 4.75 10.20
CA ALA A 386 -10.62 5.99 10.51
C ALA A 386 -11.30 7.22 9.89
N LEU A 387 -11.80 7.09 8.65
CA LEU A 387 -12.55 8.16 7.98
C LEU A 387 -13.91 8.42 8.64
N TYR A 388 -14.61 7.37 9.10
CA TYR A 388 -15.84 7.53 9.89
C TYR A 388 -15.54 8.24 11.21
N ALA A 389 -14.51 7.83 11.93
CA ALA A 389 -14.10 8.46 13.19
C ALA A 389 -13.73 9.94 12.98
N LEU A 390 -13.00 10.26 11.90
CA LEU A 390 -12.68 11.63 11.52
C LEU A 390 -13.95 12.44 11.22
N GLY A 391 -14.88 11.91 10.45
CA GLY A 391 -16.16 12.55 10.14
C GLY A 391 -17.00 12.83 11.38
N ILE A 392 -17.09 11.87 12.29
CA ILE A 392 -17.80 12.00 13.57
C ILE A 392 -17.14 13.07 14.44
N HIS A 393 -15.81 13.03 14.54
CA HIS A 393 -15.04 14.03 15.31
C HIS A 393 -15.28 15.45 14.76
N LEU A 394 -15.14 15.64 13.45
CA LEU A 394 -15.38 16.93 12.79
C LEU A 394 -16.84 17.38 12.94
N GLY A 395 -17.80 16.48 12.81
CA GLY A 395 -19.22 16.78 12.99
C GLY A 395 -19.54 17.21 14.42
N PHE A 396 -18.96 16.55 15.41
CA PHE A 396 -19.14 16.89 16.81
C PHE A 396 -18.47 18.23 17.17
N THR A 397 -17.23 18.45 16.75
CA THR A 397 -16.49 19.69 17.04
C THR A 397 -17.07 20.91 16.32
N SER A 398 -17.67 20.71 15.13
CA SER A 398 -18.39 21.79 14.42
C SER A 398 -19.81 22.04 14.93
N GLY A 399 -20.34 21.18 15.81
CA GLY A 399 -21.71 21.25 16.31
C GLY A 399 -22.76 20.72 15.33
N SER A 400 -22.36 20.06 14.25
CA SER A 400 -23.26 19.38 13.29
C SER A 400 -23.83 18.07 13.86
N ILE A 401 -23.15 17.47 14.83
CA ILE A 401 -23.55 16.28 15.59
C ILE A 401 -23.65 16.67 17.06
N ASP A 402 -24.76 16.34 17.71
CA ASP A 402 -24.92 16.52 19.15
C ASP A 402 -24.37 15.32 19.96
N TYR A 403 -24.32 15.46 21.29
CA TYR A 403 -23.78 14.40 22.15
C TYR A 403 -24.57 13.08 22.09
N PRO A 404 -25.91 13.06 22.08
CA PRO A 404 -26.69 11.83 21.84
C PRO A 404 -26.35 11.13 20.53
N GLN A 405 -26.23 11.90 19.42
CA GLN A 405 -25.85 11.36 18.11
C GLN A 405 -24.43 10.79 18.12
N LEU A 406 -23.46 11.47 18.77
CA LEU A 406 -22.10 10.97 18.96
C LEU A 406 -22.13 9.60 19.65
N LYS A 407 -22.88 9.46 20.76
CA LYS A 407 -22.98 8.17 21.48
C LYS A 407 -23.66 7.08 20.65
N THR A 408 -24.59 7.43 19.81
CA THR A 408 -25.20 6.49 18.87
C THR A 408 -24.18 5.98 17.87
N TRP A 409 -23.41 6.87 17.24
CA TRP A 409 -22.34 6.50 16.30
C TRP A 409 -21.28 5.61 16.94
N GLU A 410 -20.79 5.98 18.14
CA GLU A 410 -19.83 5.16 18.88
C GLU A 410 -20.38 3.74 19.15
N SER A 411 -21.66 3.64 19.53
CA SER A 411 -22.32 2.36 19.78
C SER A 411 -22.41 1.49 18.52
N GLU A 412 -22.82 2.09 17.39
CA GLU A 412 -22.98 1.34 16.14
C GLU A 412 -21.63 0.88 15.57
N ILE A 413 -20.58 1.72 15.61
CA ILE A 413 -19.24 1.34 15.14
C ILE A 413 -18.66 0.21 16.00
N ARG A 414 -18.90 0.20 17.33
CA ARG A 414 -18.48 -0.88 18.23
C ARG A 414 -19.10 -2.24 17.89
N LYS A 415 -20.23 -2.27 17.16
CA LYS A 415 -20.89 -3.52 16.73
C LYS A 415 -20.28 -4.10 15.44
N LEU A 416 -19.52 -3.31 14.68
CA LEU A 416 -18.96 -3.75 13.39
C LEU A 416 -18.20 -5.08 13.45
N PRO A 417 -17.31 -5.35 14.43
CA PRO A 417 -16.64 -6.65 14.51
C PRO A 417 -17.60 -7.83 14.54
N SER A 418 -18.70 -7.72 15.29
CA SER A 418 -19.73 -8.76 15.35
C SER A 418 -20.49 -8.91 14.01
N LYS A 419 -20.77 -7.80 13.33
CA LYS A 419 -21.45 -7.84 12.01
C LYS A 419 -20.55 -8.49 10.96
N ILE A 420 -19.25 -8.17 10.95
CA ILE A 420 -18.27 -8.82 10.07
C ILE A 420 -18.17 -10.32 10.37
N THR A 421 -18.11 -10.72 11.64
CA THR A 421 -18.11 -12.13 12.03
C THR A 421 -19.33 -12.89 11.47
N GLN A 422 -20.50 -12.27 11.40
CA GLN A 422 -21.68 -12.91 10.80
C GLN A 422 -21.52 -13.15 9.31
N VAL A 423 -20.88 -12.25 8.55
CA VAL A 423 -20.55 -12.45 7.12
C VAL A 423 -19.54 -13.59 6.96
N LEU A 424 -18.47 -13.59 7.77
CA LEU A 424 -17.44 -14.62 7.75
C LEU A 424 -18.00 -16.03 8.05
N ASN A 425 -18.95 -16.14 8.96
CA ASN A 425 -19.65 -17.41 9.29
C ASN A 425 -20.48 -17.94 8.11
N ASN A 426 -20.84 -17.09 7.14
CA ASN A 426 -21.55 -17.48 5.93
C ASN A 426 -20.62 -17.64 4.71
N SER A 427 -19.31 -17.72 4.92
CA SER A 427 -18.29 -17.81 3.86
C SER A 427 -18.50 -18.99 2.90
N GLU A 428 -19.02 -20.13 3.37
CA GLU A 428 -19.31 -21.28 2.51
C GLU A 428 -20.38 -21.00 1.45
N SER A 429 -21.38 -20.17 1.74
CA SER A 429 -22.37 -19.76 0.74
C SER A 429 -21.74 -18.87 -0.35
N ILE A 430 -20.78 -18.01 0.03
CA ILE A 430 -20.04 -17.17 -0.91
C ILE A 430 -19.10 -18.04 -1.75
N LYS A 431 -18.48 -19.04 -1.15
CA LYS A 431 -17.67 -20.03 -1.87
C LYS A 431 -18.47 -20.79 -2.92
N ALA A 432 -19.66 -21.28 -2.56
CA ALA A 432 -20.54 -21.94 -3.50
C ALA A 432 -20.94 -21.05 -4.69
N LEU A 433 -21.09 -19.74 -4.45
CA LEU A 433 -21.39 -18.76 -5.48
C LEU A 433 -20.22 -18.53 -6.45
N ALA A 434 -18.99 -18.61 -5.98
CA ALA A 434 -17.77 -18.33 -6.76
C ALA A 434 -17.68 -19.18 -8.05
N ALA A 435 -18.17 -20.41 -8.01
CA ALA A 435 -18.20 -21.31 -9.18
C ALA A 435 -18.94 -20.73 -10.40
N GLN A 436 -19.86 -19.77 -10.20
CA GLN A 436 -20.59 -19.13 -11.29
C GLN A 436 -19.73 -18.12 -12.07
N PHE A 437 -18.59 -17.70 -11.52
CA PHE A 437 -17.73 -16.68 -12.10
C PHE A 437 -16.52 -17.23 -12.86
N VAL A 438 -16.13 -18.49 -12.62
CA VAL A 438 -14.88 -19.05 -13.16
C VAL A 438 -14.79 -19.10 -14.68
N ASN A 439 -15.93 -19.14 -15.37
CA ASN A 439 -16.00 -19.13 -16.83
C ASN A 439 -16.30 -17.74 -17.41
N SER A 440 -16.46 -16.74 -16.58
CA SER A 440 -16.80 -15.37 -17.02
C SER A 440 -15.58 -14.68 -17.59
N LYS A 441 -15.73 -14.03 -18.74
CA LYS A 441 -14.69 -13.17 -19.32
C LYS A 441 -14.69 -11.78 -18.74
N SER A 442 -15.88 -11.33 -18.30
CA SER A 442 -16.09 -10.02 -17.72
C SER A 442 -17.15 -10.09 -16.64
N VAL A 443 -16.97 -9.34 -15.56
CA VAL A 443 -17.91 -9.25 -14.43
C VAL A 443 -18.15 -7.78 -14.11
N PHE A 444 -19.39 -7.39 -13.91
CA PHE A 444 -19.72 -6.03 -13.51
C PHE A 444 -20.16 -5.98 -12.06
N PHE A 445 -19.77 -4.89 -11.41
CA PHE A 445 -20.19 -4.55 -10.06
C PHE A 445 -20.95 -3.24 -10.10
N VAL A 446 -22.10 -3.18 -9.46
CA VAL A 446 -22.91 -1.97 -9.49
C VAL A 446 -23.40 -1.59 -8.09
N GLY A 447 -23.38 -0.29 -7.83
CA GLY A 447 -23.87 0.30 -6.60
C GLY A 447 -24.40 1.71 -6.85
N ARG A 448 -25.01 2.30 -5.83
CA ARG A 448 -25.43 3.71 -5.85
C ARG A 448 -24.95 4.40 -4.58
N ASN A 449 -24.72 5.72 -4.67
CA ASN A 449 -24.30 6.53 -3.54
C ASN A 449 -23.09 5.91 -2.83
N ILE A 450 -23.11 5.76 -1.51
CA ILE A 450 -22.03 5.18 -0.69
C ILE A 450 -21.65 3.75 -1.10
N ASN A 451 -22.52 3.03 -1.81
CA ASN A 451 -22.26 1.67 -2.29
C ASN A 451 -21.58 1.62 -3.67
N TYR A 452 -21.46 2.75 -4.39
CA TYR A 452 -20.67 2.79 -5.65
C TYR A 452 -19.17 2.56 -5.42
N PRO A 453 -18.51 3.19 -4.43
CA PRO A 453 -17.14 2.85 -4.09
C PRO A 453 -16.87 1.37 -3.81
N LEU A 454 -17.85 0.66 -3.23
CA LEU A 454 -17.75 -0.78 -2.98
C LEU A 454 -17.84 -1.60 -4.27
N ALA A 455 -18.61 -1.13 -5.27
CA ALA A 455 -18.62 -1.73 -6.59
C ALA A 455 -17.24 -1.59 -7.27
N LEU A 456 -16.60 -0.43 -7.16
CA LEU A 456 -15.22 -0.23 -7.64
C LEU A 456 -14.22 -1.16 -6.93
N GLU A 457 -14.34 -1.28 -5.61
CA GLU A 457 -13.45 -2.12 -4.80
C GLU A 457 -13.65 -3.62 -5.11
N GLY A 458 -14.89 -4.09 -5.25
CA GLY A 458 -15.18 -5.46 -5.65
C GLY A 458 -14.58 -5.80 -7.02
N ALA A 459 -14.73 -4.91 -7.98
CA ALA A 459 -14.14 -5.05 -9.30
C ALA A 459 -12.60 -5.06 -9.25
N LEU A 460 -12.00 -4.20 -8.40
CA LEU A 460 -10.55 -4.17 -8.21
C LEU A 460 -10.05 -5.50 -7.61
N LYS A 461 -10.65 -5.96 -6.52
CA LYS A 461 -10.27 -7.24 -5.87
C LYS A 461 -10.37 -8.41 -6.83
N LEU A 462 -11.46 -8.51 -7.59
CA LEU A 462 -11.63 -9.61 -8.53
C LEU A 462 -10.55 -9.61 -9.61
N LYS A 463 -10.31 -8.46 -10.27
CA LYS A 463 -9.29 -8.39 -11.34
C LYS A 463 -7.86 -8.62 -10.86
N GLU A 464 -7.52 -8.16 -9.65
CA GLU A 464 -6.16 -8.30 -9.09
C GLU A 464 -5.74 -9.75 -8.93
N ILE A 465 -6.62 -10.60 -8.42
CA ILE A 465 -6.26 -11.96 -8.00
C ILE A 465 -6.81 -13.07 -8.91
N SER A 466 -7.89 -12.83 -9.66
CA SER A 466 -8.46 -13.82 -10.59
C SER A 466 -8.07 -13.61 -12.04
N TYR A 467 -7.59 -12.41 -12.38
CA TYR A 467 -7.30 -11.92 -13.75
C TYR A 467 -8.54 -11.85 -14.67
N ILE A 468 -9.74 -12.02 -14.13
CA ILE A 468 -10.99 -11.78 -14.85
C ILE A 468 -11.15 -10.27 -15.02
N HIS A 469 -11.49 -9.81 -16.23
CA HIS A 469 -11.83 -8.41 -16.44
C HIS A 469 -13.06 -8.04 -15.60
N ALA A 470 -12.93 -7.01 -14.77
CA ALA A 470 -14.01 -6.58 -13.88
C ALA A 470 -14.08 -5.06 -13.80
N GLU A 471 -15.30 -4.50 -13.84
CA GLU A 471 -15.56 -3.07 -13.77
C GLU A 471 -16.65 -2.74 -12.77
N GLY A 472 -16.46 -1.60 -12.07
CA GLY A 472 -17.45 -1.04 -11.14
C GLY A 472 -18.14 0.17 -11.73
N PHE A 473 -19.48 0.24 -11.66
CA PHE A 473 -20.27 1.36 -12.17
C PHE A 473 -21.27 1.89 -11.14
N PRO A 474 -21.57 3.20 -11.17
CA PRO A 474 -22.84 3.67 -10.61
C PRO A 474 -23.96 3.03 -11.42
N ALA A 475 -24.91 2.35 -10.77
CA ALA A 475 -25.93 1.57 -11.49
C ALA A 475 -26.75 2.39 -12.50
N GLY A 476 -26.92 3.70 -12.26
CA GLY A 476 -27.59 4.61 -13.19
C GLY A 476 -26.83 4.83 -14.50
N GLU A 477 -25.48 4.75 -14.45
CA GLU A 477 -24.62 5.01 -15.60
C GLU A 477 -24.55 3.82 -16.59
N LEU A 478 -25.06 2.65 -16.21
CA LEU A 478 -25.13 1.50 -17.13
C LEU A 478 -25.80 1.85 -18.45
N LYS A 479 -26.84 2.70 -18.42
CA LYS A 479 -27.60 3.14 -19.61
C LYS A 479 -26.79 3.98 -20.60
N HIS A 480 -25.64 4.52 -20.16
CA HIS A 480 -24.81 5.43 -20.94
C HIS A 480 -23.61 4.73 -21.60
N GLY A 481 -23.72 3.41 -21.85
CA GLY A 481 -22.73 2.61 -22.55
C GLY A 481 -22.60 1.19 -22.06
N PRO A 482 -22.25 0.94 -20.77
CA PRO A 482 -21.93 -0.39 -20.26
C PRO A 482 -23.03 -1.45 -20.46
N LEU A 483 -24.29 -1.02 -20.51
CA LEU A 483 -25.43 -1.91 -20.73
C LEU A 483 -25.35 -2.70 -22.04
N ALA A 484 -24.61 -2.18 -23.03
CA ALA A 484 -24.35 -2.86 -24.31
C ALA A 484 -23.50 -4.13 -24.17
N LEU A 485 -22.73 -4.26 -23.07
CA LEU A 485 -21.84 -5.39 -22.79
C LEU A 485 -22.54 -6.52 -22.01
N LEU A 486 -23.76 -6.29 -21.52
CA LEU A 486 -24.48 -7.28 -20.73
C LEU A 486 -25.03 -8.41 -21.61
N SER A 487 -24.84 -9.63 -21.15
CA SER A 487 -25.27 -10.88 -21.79
C SER A 487 -25.45 -11.98 -20.75
N GLU A 488 -25.87 -13.16 -21.18
CA GLU A 488 -25.97 -14.34 -20.33
C GLU A 488 -24.59 -14.78 -19.74
N ASP A 489 -23.47 -14.37 -20.37
CA ASP A 489 -22.10 -14.68 -19.94
C ASP A 489 -21.46 -13.57 -19.10
N THR A 490 -22.19 -12.49 -18.78
CA THR A 490 -21.67 -11.32 -18.07
C THR A 490 -22.37 -11.16 -16.72
N PRO A 491 -21.97 -11.88 -15.67
CA PRO A 491 -22.60 -11.75 -14.35
C PRO A 491 -22.40 -10.35 -13.77
N VAL A 492 -23.39 -9.89 -13.04
CA VAL A 492 -23.38 -8.60 -12.35
C VAL A 492 -23.60 -8.80 -10.85
N VAL A 493 -22.74 -8.19 -10.05
CA VAL A 493 -22.90 -8.10 -8.59
C VAL A 493 -23.51 -6.74 -8.24
N ALA A 494 -24.73 -6.71 -7.72
CA ALA A 494 -25.48 -5.51 -7.38
C ALA A 494 -25.59 -5.32 -5.87
N ILE A 495 -25.24 -4.12 -5.36
CA ILE A 495 -25.27 -3.80 -3.93
C ILE A 495 -26.60 -3.08 -3.61
N ALA A 496 -27.62 -3.84 -3.18
CA ALA A 496 -28.98 -3.37 -2.97
C ALA A 496 -29.29 -3.13 -1.47
N VAL A 497 -28.60 -2.19 -0.87
CA VAL A 497 -28.87 -1.77 0.51
C VAL A 497 -30.08 -0.85 0.54
N GLN A 498 -30.96 -1.00 1.56
CA GLN A 498 -32.20 -0.25 1.70
C GLN A 498 -31.94 1.19 2.20
N ASP A 499 -31.34 2.01 1.33
CA ASP A 499 -31.17 3.44 1.51
C ASP A 499 -32.14 4.24 0.61
N HIS A 500 -31.98 5.56 0.55
CA HIS A 500 -32.79 6.45 -0.29
C HIS A 500 -32.64 6.19 -1.80
N THR A 501 -31.64 5.40 -2.23
CA THR A 501 -31.40 5.04 -3.64
C THR A 501 -31.95 3.66 -4.00
N TYR A 502 -32.43 2.89 -3.04
CA TYR A 502 -32.81 1.49 -3.16
C TYR A 502 -33.81 1.23 -4.32
N SER A 503 -34.92 1.99 -4.38
CA SER A 503 -35.93 1.78 -5.41
C SER A 503 -35.39 1.97 -6.84
N LYS A 504 -34.41 2.89 -7.00
CA LYS A 504 -33.76 3.12 -8.30
C LYS A 504 -32.79 1.99 -8.64
N LEU A 505 -32.12 1.42 -7.64
CA LEU A 505 -31.25 0.28 -7.85
C LEU A 505 -32.04 -0.97 -8.24
N ILE A 506 -33.18 -1.25 -7.57
CA ILE A 506 -34.05 -2.36 -7.94
C ILE A 506 -34.51 -2.24 -9.41
N SER A 507 -34.92 -1.05 -9.85
CA SER A 507 -35.25 -0.84 -11.27
C SER A 507 -34.06 -1.11 -12.21
N ASN A 508 -32.83 -0.77 -11.80
CA ASN A 508 -31.64 -1.11 -12.59
C ASN A 508 -31.38 -2.63 -12.63
N ILE A 509 -31.64 -3.36 -11.53
CA ILE A 509 -31.54 -4.82 -11.50
C ILE A 509 -32.54 -5.44 -12.49
N GLU A 510 -33.79 -5.00 -12.49
CA GLU A 510 -34.81 -5.47 -13.45
C GLU A 510 -34.37 -5.20 -14.90
N GLU A 511 -33.75 -4.05 -15.19
CA GLU A 511 -33.22 -3.72 -16.52
C GLU A 511 -32.07 -4.66 -16.95
N MET A 512 -31.20 -5.09 -16.03
CA MET A 512 -30.16 -6.06 -16.30
C MET A 512 -30.73 -7.46 -16.51
N SER A 513 -31.63 -7.89 -15.64
CA SER A 513 -32.33 -9.20 -15.74
C SER A 513 -33.14 -9.34 -17.04
N ALA A 514 -33.73 -8.24 -17.54
CA ALA A 514 -34.42 -8.22 -18.83
C ALA A 514 -33.52 -8.55 -20.03
N ARG A 515 -32.17 -8.52 -19.85
CA ARG A 515 -31.16 -8.89 -20.84
C ARG A 515 -30.59 -10.29 -20.59
N LYS A 516 -31.23 -11.04 -19.68
CA LYS A 516 -30.81 -12.38 -19.24
C LYS A 516 -29.39 -12.40 -18.60
N THR A 517 -28.94 -11.28 -18.12
CA THR A 517 -27.67 -11.16 -17.37
C THR A 517 -27.86 -11.81 -16.00
N PRO A 518 -27.02 -12.73 -15.56
CA PRO A 518 -27.07 -13.26 -14.21
C PRO A 518 -26.81 -12.16 -13.18
N VAL A 519 -27.75 -11.92 -12.28
CA VAL A 519 -27.63 -10.87 -11.26
C VAL A 519 -27.54 -11.49 -9.87
N ILE A 520 -26.41 -11.21 -9.22
CA ILE A 520 -26.14 -11.53 -7.84
C ILE A 520 -26.37 -10.26 -7.01
N THR A 521 -27.28 -10.31 -6.05
CA THR A 521 -27.60 -9.15 -5.24
C THR A 521 -27.09 -9.33 -3.81
N ILE A 522 -26.49 -8.27 -3.25
CA ILE A 522 -26.18 -8.16 -1.83
C ILE A 522 -27.24 -7.24 -1.23
N ALA A 523 -28.07 -7.76 -0.34
CA ALA A 523 -29.21 -7.04 0.22
C ALA A 523 -29.28 -7.18 1.74
N GLN A 524 -30.09 -6.37 2.38
CA GLN A 524 -30.37 -6.50 3.80
C GLN A 524 -31.18 -7.76 4.09
N LYS A 525 -30.99 -8.31 5.29
CA LYS A 525 -31.70 -9.51 5.74
C LYS A 525 -33.20 -9.35 5.62
N GLY A 526 -33.86 -10.33 4.98
CA GLY A 526 -35.32 -10.36 4.80
C GLY A 526 -35.82 -9.51 3.65
N ASP A 527 -34.98 -9.06 2.74
CA ASP A 527 -35.38 -8.28 1.56
C ASP A 527 -35.96 -9.18 0.47
N GLU A 528 -37.27 -9.39 0.55
CA GLU A 528 -38.02 -10.25 -0.41
C GLU A 528 -38.06 -9.67 -1.82
N LEU A 529 -37.96 -8.33 -1.97
CA LEU A 529 -37.97 -7.71 -3.29
C LEU A 529 -36.63 -7.94 -3.99
N ALA A 530 -35.53 -7.74 -3.31
CA ALA A 530 -34.22 -8.04 -3.85
C ALA A 530 -34.09 -9.51 -4.26
N LYS A 531 -34.56 -10.44 -3.42
CA LYS A 531 -34.62 -11.88 -3.76
C LYS A 531 -35.41 -12.18 -5.01
N LYS A 532 -36.52 -11.49 -5.21
CA LYS A 532 -37.40 -11.73 -6.35
C LYS A 532 -36.81 -11.27 -7.68
N VAL A 533 -36.01 -10.21 -7.68
CA VAL A 533 -35.47 -9.59 -8.91
C VAL A 533 -34.07 -10.06 -9.28
N SER A 534 -33.47 -10.94 -8.49
CA SER A 534 -32.10 -11.46 -8.70
C SER A 534 -32.06 -12.98 -8.78
N ASP A 535 -31.05 -13.52 -9.45
CA ASP A 535 -30.82 -14.97 -9.56
C ASP A 535 -30.25 -15.55 -8.25
N PHE A 536 -29.48 -14.75 -7.53
CA PHE A 536 -28.96 -15.06 -6.21
C PHE A 536 -28.97 -13.81 -5.32
N CYS A 537 -29.35 -13.98 -4.06
CA CYS A 537 -29.36 -12.89 -3.09
C CYS A 537 -28.58 -13.29 -1.83
N PHE A 538 -27.49 -12.56 -1.53
CA PHE A 538 -26.77 -12.68 -0.27
C PHE A 538 -27.33 -11.69 0.75
N GLU A 539 -27.72 -12.22 1.91
CA GLU A 539 -28.26 -11.40 2.98
C GLU A 539 -27.17 -10.89 3.93
N LEU A 540 -27.01 -9.58 4.00
CA LEU A 540 -26.17 -8.91 5.00
C LEU A 540 -26.80 -9.03 6.40
N PRO A 541 -25.99 -9.02 7.47
CA PRO A 541 -26.52 -8.83 8.82
C PRO A 541 -27.29 -7.50 8.91
N GLU A 542 -28.27 -7.46 9.81
CA GLU A 542 -28.97 -6.19 10.09
C GLU A 542 -27.99 -5.11 10.51
N ILE A 543 -27.93 -4.01 9.78
CA ILE A 543 -26.98 -2.91 9.95
C ILE A 543 -27.57 -1.62 9.39
N ASP A 544 -27.17 -0.48 9.97
CA ASP A 544 -27.50 0.83 9.41
C ASP A 544 -26.94 0.94 7.97
N PRO A 545 -27.73 1.40 7.00
CA PRO A 545 -27.28 1.56 5.61
C PRO A 545 -25.96 2.31 5.44
N VAL A 546 -25.70 3.31 6.25
CA VAL A 546 -24.45 4.08 6.22
C VAL A 546 -23.23 3.22 6.61
N LEU A 547 -23.41 2.20 7.44
CA LEU A 547 -22.37 1.26 7.86
C LEU A 547 -22.29 0.00 6.97
N SER A 548 -23.19 -0.15 6.01
CA SER A 548 -23.19 -1.28 5.08
C SER A 548 -21.89 -1.47 4.26
N PRO A 549 -21.09 -0.42 3.98
CA PRO A 549 -19.79 -0.61 3.32
C PRO A 549 -18.91 -1.67 3.95
N PHE A 550 -18.91 -1.83 5.28
CA PHE A 550 -18.06 -2.79 5.97
C PHE A 550 -18.40 -4.27 5.64
N PRO A 551 -19.63 -4.77 5.89
CA PRO A 551 -19.98 -6.15 5.54
C PRO A 551 -20.00 -6.40 4.03
N VAL A 552 -20.34 -5.41 3.20
CA VAL A 552 -20.26 -5.50 1.73
C VAL A 552 -18.83 -5.74 1.27
N ALA A 553 -17.86 -5.00 1.83
CA ALA A 553 -16.45 -5.18 1.50
C ALA A 553 -15.97 -6.61 1.79
N VAL A 554 -16.36 -7.17 2.94
CA VAL A 554 -15.97 -8.55 3.32
C VAL A 554 -16.57 -9.58 2.35
N PHE A 555 -17.82 -9.39 1.94
CA PHE A 555 -18.43 -10.22 0.90
C PHE A 555 -17.63 -10.17 -0.41
N MET A 556 -17.29 -8.96 -0.89
CA MET A 556 -16.52 -8.77 -2.14
C MET A 556 -15.13 -9.42 -2.08
N GLN A 557 -14.46 -9.29 -0.94
CA GLN A 557 -13.15 -9.89 -0.71
C GLN A 557 -13.23 -11.43 -0.72
N LEU A 558 -14.20 -12.02 -0.02
CA LEU A 558 -14.41 -13.47 0.00
C LEU A 558 -14.80 -13.99 -1.38
N LEU A 559 -15.71 -13.31 -2.10
CA LEU A 559 -16.09 -13.69 -3.45
C LEU A 559 -14.88 -13.71 -4.38
N SER A 560 -14.11 -12.63 -4.39
CA SER A 560 -12.91 -12.53 -5.22
C SER A 560 -11.87 -13.60 -4.86
N TYR A 561 -11.65 -13.85 -3.56
CA TYR A 561 -10.76 -14.89 -3.07
C TYR A 561 -11.18 -16.27 -3.57
N TYR A 562 -12.45 -16.66 -3.41
CA TYR A 562 -12.91 -17.98 -3.81
C TYR A 562 -12.93 -18.16 -5.32
N VAL A 563 -13.24 -17.13 -6.11
CA VAL A 563 -13.12 -17.17 -7.57
C VAL A 563 -11.66 -17.42 -7.98
N ALA A 564 -10.72 -16.70 -7.40
CA ALA A 564 -9.29 -16.87 -7.66
C ALA A 564 -8.79 -18.26 -7.24
N HIS A 565 -9.26 -18.76 -6.10
CA HIS A 565 -8.94 -20.10 -5.60
C HIS A 565 -9.44 -21.20 -6.54
N GLU A 566 -10.67 -21.13 -7.04
CA GLU A 566 -11.23 -22.08 -8.02
C GLU A 566 -10.47 -22.04 -9.36
N LEU A 567 -9.96 -20.88 -9.75
CA LEU A 567 -9.13 -20.72 -10.96
C LEU A 567 -7.67 -21.17 -10.75
N GLY A 568 -7.24 -21.42 -9.51
CA GLY A 568 -5.87 -21.81 -9.18
C GLY A 568 -4.84 -20.70 -9.47
N THR A 569 -5.24 -19.43 -9.35
CA THR A 569 -4.33 -18.29 -9.57
C THR A 569 -3.53 -17.98 -8.31
N GLU A 570 -2.40 -17.25 -8.46
CA GLU A 570 -1.59 -16.78 -7.35
C GLU A 570 -2.31 -15.67 -6.59
N ILE A 571 -2.82 -15.97 -5.38
CA ILE A 571 -3.67 -15.06 -4.60
C ILE A 571 -2.84 -14.07 -3.77
N ASP A 572 -1.85 -14.56 -3.02
CA ASP A 572 -1.07 -13.72 -2.12
C ASP A 572 -0.10 -12.81 -2.89
N LYS A 573 0.39 -13.28 -4.05
CA LYS A 573 1.37 -12.60 -4.91
C LYS A 573 0.92 -12.63 -6.37
N PRO A 574 -0.15 -11.91 -6.73
CA PRO A 574 -0.66 -11.91 -8.10
C PRO A 574 0.37 -11.29 -9.05
N ARG A 575 0.42 -11.83 -10.28
CA ARG A 575 1.39 -11.41 -11.29
C ARG A 575 1.36 -9.90 -11.53
N ASN A 576 2.54 -9.32 -11.78
CA ASN A 576 2.73 -7.90 -12.13
C ASN A 576 2.30 -6.88 -11.06
N LEU A 577 2.03 -7.32 -9.83
CA LEU A 577 1.63 -6.44 -8.73
C LEU A 577 2.61 -6.55 -7.57
N ALA A 578 2.77 -5.48 -6.82
CA ALA A 578 3.51 -5.45 -5.56
C ALA A 578 2.65 -4.85 -4.45
N LYS A 579 2.89 -5.24 -3.20
CA LYS A 579 2.12 -4.74 -2.04
C LYS A 579 2.29 -3.24 -1.81
N SER A 580 3.46 -2.70 -2.11
CA SER A 580 3.77 -1.28 -1.95
C SER A 580 4.55 -0.79 -3.16
N VAL A 581 4.04 0.26 -3.80
CA VAL A 581 4.66 0.91 -4.97
C VAL A 581 5.46 2.10 -4.44
N SER A 582 6.76 1.91 -4.28
CA SER A 582 7.70 2.93 -3.75
C SER A 582 8.48 3.66 -4.84
N VAL A 583 8.13 3.43 -6.09
CA VAL A 583 8.67 4.09 -7.29
C VAL A 583 7.53 4.66 -8.12
N GLU A 584 7.77 5.75 -8.84
CA GLU A 584 6.81 6.34 -9.79
C GLU A 584 6.80 5.62 -11.14
#